data_94388bc3f7631662cd1a0a1312176fb7
#
_entry.id   94388bc3f7631662cd1a0a1312176fb7
#
_cell.length_a   1.000
_cell.length_b   1.000
_cell.length_c   1.000
_cell.angle_alpha   90.00
_cell.angle_beta   90.00
_cell.angle_gamma   90.00
#
_symmetry.space_group_name_H-M   'P 1'
#
loop_
_entity.id
_entity.type
_entity.pdbx_description
1 polymer ?
#
loop_
_entity_poly.entity_id
_entity_poly.type
_entity_poly.pdbx_seq_one_letter_code
_entity_poly.pdbx_strand_id
1 'polypeptide(L)'
;MKRTLALVLALIMMMSLCLTGCGSKESPAPAPEAAPAVAADPAVPGEEAAAPAEPGEPVYGGSATIYYQNFNEVFDPAMSESYTYSLWLEGLWAPNWGLNDPSAYNFDANFLPLDYIDGQIAESWEWVKNGDGTSDLFVTIRDDVYFQQKDAEYDIFGGRKLTAEDVKFSYDRIFGTGGDASDEMASAEIAFYGVNWPSVFAGVFDFNSGKELVEVVGDNQVVFHLCSESEAILELLMSTHVNITGVEWDTLTDDQKNDWHYACGTGPYVLTDYEPDSFYKYVRNENYYDYDERHPENKLPYLDEITLTAINDAAAIQSSFIAGNLDYISLDANLSADQYAQIIGGLNGDVQVLSYDSNAAGIALKVNQKPFDDIRVRVALQKAINLEEVNAAYYDYETPLNLASLWIAPRSEWSSQPDWSEELKAEFAYDPEGAKALLAEAGYPDGFTFTCVLNANADQDLYQLIKSYFAAIGVTMELEPVSDMMECNNISGNAEDPRVINQNIADLDTADSAVFMYASTGFANPTHHTNTEFDALLNEAAAATGIEEAAAAAKAADQIFVENHWVLACSGTTVKNELLSSRIGGLENGERISYASFTRTFLARIWANDAQ
;
A
#
# COMPACT_ATOMS: atom_id res chain seq x y z
N MET A 1 15.75 28.83 34.32
CA MET A 1 15.24 29.22 33.01
C MET A 1 14.06 28.39 32.51
N LYS A 2 14.00 27.04 32.65
CA LYS A 2 12.84 26.25 32.17
C LYS A 2 11.53 26.43 32.96
N ARG A 3 11.56 26.89 34.23
CA ARG A 3 10.36 27.15 35.03
C ARG A 3 9.74 28.54 34.80
N THR A 4 10.49 29.48 34.29
CA THR A 4 10.03 30.85 33.98
C THR A 4 9.32 30.95 32.64
N LEU A 5 9.67 30.08 31.69
CA LEU A 5 9.04 30.02 30.37
C LEU A 5 7.62 29.42 30.43
N ALA A 6 7.42 28.40 31.30
CA ALA A 6 6.11 27.77 31.49
C ALA A 6 5.07 28.73 32.15
N LEU A 7 5.52 29.68 32.98
CA LEU A 7 4.64 30.65 33.62
C LEU A 7 4.24 31.77 32.67
N VAL A 8 5.06 32.14 31.70
CA VAL A 8 4.75 33.14 30.67
C VAL A 8 3.76 32.61 29.65
N LEU A 9 3.87 31.33 29.25
CA LEU A 9 2.89 30.70 28.35
C LEU A 9 1.50 30.51 29.00
N ALA A 10 1.44 30.23 30.30
CA ALA A 10 0.19 30.09 31.04
C ALA A 10 -0.53 31.47 31.23
N LEU A 11 0.21 32.58 31.30
CA LEU A 11 -0.37 33.91 31.39
C LEU A 11 -0.91 34.44 30.05
N ILE A 12 -0.34 34.03 28.93
CA ILE A 12 -0.80 34.41 27.58
C ILE A 12 -2.10 33.65 27.23
N MET A 13 -2.29 32.40 27.68
CA MET A 13 -3.53 31.64 27.48
C MET A 13 -4.70 32.12 28.35
N MET A 14 -4.45 32.85 29.48
CA MET A 14 -5.51 33.37 30.33
C MET A 14 -6.00 34.79 29.92
N MET A 15 -5.29 35.49 29.05
CA MET A 15 -5.70 36.79 28.56
C MET A 15 -6.58 36.80 27.30
N SER A 16 -6.75 35.65 26.64
CA SER A 16 -7.60 35.51 25.45
C SER A 16 -9.07 35.12 25.75
N LEU A 17 -9.44 34.94 27.01
CA LEU A 17 -10.79 34.50 27.42
C LEU A 17 -11.70 35.57 28.02
N CYS A 18 -11.32 36.86 28.00
CA CYS A 18 -12.06 37.94 28.65
C CYS A 18 -12.54 39.08 27.74
N LEU A 19 -12.82 38.83 26.47
CA LEU A 19 -13.42 39.90 25.61
C LEU A 19 -14.46 39.31 24.64
N THR A 20 -15.58 38.77 25.16
CA THR A 20 -16.89 38.85 24.48
C THR A 20 -17.99 38.56 25.51
N GLY A 21 -18.52 39.59 26.06
CA GLY A 21 -19.73 39.57 26.86
C GLY A 21 -20.42 40.92 26.76
N CYS A 22 -21.43 41.04 25.90
CA CYS A 22 -22.62 41.87 26.15
C CYS A 22 -23.61 41.76 25.00
N GLY A 23 -24.71 41.07 25.25
CA GLY A 23 -26.06 41.65 25.19
C GLY A 23 -26.81 41.53 23.88
N SER A 24 -27.76 40.65 23.78
CA SER A 24 -29.18 41.07 23.76
C SER A 24 -30.06 39.83 23.58
N LYS A 25 -31.11 39.75 24.40
CA LYS A 25 -32.17 38.75 24.33
C LYS A 25 -33.07 39.09 23.15
N GLU A 26 -33.24 38.16 22.22
CA GLU A 26 -34.40 38.09 21.34
C GLU A 26 -35.09 36.73 21.48
N SER A 27 -36.41 36.77 21.52
CA SER A 27 -37.32 35.64 21.71
C SER A 27 -37.33 34.69 20.51
N PRO A 28 -37.63 33.41 20.72
CA PRO A 28 -37.66 32.44 19.64
C PRO A 28 -38.84 32.67 18.69
N ALA A 29 -38.55 32.64 17.39
CA ALA A 29 -39.56 32.59 16.33
C ALA A 29 -40.23 31.19 16.26
N PRO A 30 -41.47 31.10 15.83
CA PRO A 30 -42.23 29.85 15.78
C PRO A 30 -41.70 28.94 14.66
N ALA A 31 -41.76 27.61 14.91
CA ALA A 31 -41.39 26.58 13.98
C ALA A 31 -42.21 26.61 12.68
N PRO A 32 -41.62 26.32 11.52
CA PRO A 32 -42.36 26.19 10.27
C PRO A 32 -43.21 24.93 10.26
N GLU A 33 -44.41 25.07 9.74
CA GLU A 33 -45.41 24.07 9.51
C GLU A 33 -44.91 23.04 8.50
N ALA A 34 -45.15 21.75 8.75
CA ALA A 34 -44.73 20.66 7.88
C ALA A 34 -45.40 20.75 6.49
N ALA A 35 -44.60 20.75 5.45
CA ALA A 35 -45.08 20.62 4.06
C ALA A 35 -45.59 19.20 3.81
N PRO A 36 -46.60 19.03 2.94
CA PRO A 36 -47.20 17.72 2.67
C PRO A 36 -46.24 16.83 1.87
N ALA A 37 -46.22 15.54 2.21
CA ALA A 37 -45.46 14.49 1.55
C ALA A 37 -45.76 14.48 0.03
N VAL A 38 -44.72 14.68 -0.76
CA VAL A 38 -44.76 14.43 -2.21
C VAL A 38 -44.57 12.94 -2.42
N ALA A 39 -45.49 12.33 -3.17
CA ALA A 39 -45.42 10.93 -3.55
C ALA A 39 -44.16 10.66 -4.36
N ALA A 40 -43.49 9.55 -4.04
CA ALA A 40 -42.34 9.07 -4.78
C ALA A 40 -42.73 8.77 -6.22
N ASP A 41 -42.02 9.39 -7.16
CA ASP A 41 -42.05 9.04 -8.58
C ASP A 41 -41.26 7.73 -8.80
N PRO A 42 -41.67 6.90 -9.77
CA PRO A 42 -41.05 5.60 -9.99
C PRO A 42 -39.62 5.74 -10.50
N ALA A 43 -38.76 4.82 -10.02
CA ALA A 43 -37.35 4.70 -10.37
C ALA A 43 -37.05 4.96 -11.84
N VAL A 44 -36.14 5.87 -12.08
CA VAL A 44 -35.48 6.06 -13.38
C VAL A 44 -34.65 4.80 -13.66
N PRO A 45 -34.76 4.19 -14.86
CA PRO A 45 -33.89 3.07 -15.22
C PRO A 45 -32.43 3.52 -15.17
N GLY A 46 -31.57 2.69 -14.56
CA GLY A 46 -30.14 2.97 -14.45
C GLY A 46 -29.56 3.41 -15.78
N GLU A 47 -28.93 4.56 -15.79
CA GLU A 47 -28.06 4.98 -16.88
C GLU A 47 -26.92 3.97 -16.93
N GLU A 48 -26.81 3.24 -18.03
CA GLU A 48 -25.62 2.45 -18.36
C GLU A 48 -24.41 3.37 -18.19
N ALA A 49 -23.43 2.93 -17.42
CA ALA A 49 -22.14 3.62 -17.30
C ALA A 49 -21.66 3.93 -18.73
N ALA A 50 -21.30 5.17 -18.98
CA ALA A 50 -20.79 5.58 -20.27
C ALA A 50 -19.61 4.68 -20.63
N ALA A 51 -19.63 4.11 -21.83
CA ALA A 51 -18.51 3.33 -22.34
C ALA A 51 -17.22 4.16 -22.21
N PRO A 52 -16.07 3.55 -21.85
CA PRO A 52 -14.80 4.24 -21.82
C PRO A 52 -14.58 5.00 -23.13
N ALA A 53 -14.06 6.22 -23.05
CA ALA A 53 -13.67 6.98 -24.23
C ALA A 53 -12.71 6.12 -25.06
N GLU A 54 -12.80 6.20 -26.40
CA GLU A 54 -11.83 5.53 -27.28
C GLU A 54 -10.42 5.99 -26.87
N PRO A 55 -9.43 5.08 -26.75
CA PRO A 55 -8.07 5.42 -26.36
C PRO A 55 -7.51 6.55 -27.24
N GLY A 56 -7.01 7.61 -26.62
CA GLY A 56 -6.34 8.69 -27.35
C GLY A 56 -4.95 8.23 -27.79
N GLU A 57 -4.45 8.78 -28.90
CA GLU A 57 -3.05 8.59 -29.27
C GLU A 57 -2.15 9.33 -28.28
N PRO A 58 -1.00 8.76 -27.87
CA PRO A 58 -0.05 9.41 -26.97
C PRO A 58 0.43 10.77 -27.49
N VAL A 59 0.50 11.76 -26.61
CA VAL A 59 0.92 13.13 -26.95
C VAL A 59 2.12 13.52 -26.08
N TYR A 60 3.17 14.06 -26.72
CA TYR A 60 4.32 14.59 -25.98
C TYR A 60 4.09 16.03 -25.54
N GLY A 61 4.58 16.35 -24.34
CA GLY A 61 4.52 17.70 -23.79
C GLY A 61 3.45 17.86 -22.70
N GLY A 62 3.34 19.09 -22.19
CA GLY A 62 2.39 19.41 -21.14
C GLY A 62 2.81 18.98 -19.75
N SER A 63 1.89 19.11 -18.80
CA SER A 63 2.16 18.82 -17.38
C SER A 63 0.97 18.16 -16.71
N ALA A 64 1.23 17.46 -15.59
CA ALA A 64 0.21 16.95 -14.69
C ALA A 64 0.48 17.39 -13.26
N THR A 65 -0.59 17.71 -12.52
CA THR A 65 -0.56 17.96 -11.08
C THR A 65 -1.31 16.85 -10.36
N ILE A 66 -0.61 16.09 -9.54
CA ILE A 66 -1.07 14.88 -8.89
C ILE A 66 -1.16 15.12 -7.39
N TYR A 67 -2.30 14.76 -6.78
CA TYR A 67 -2.42 14.75 -5.33
C TYR A 67 -1.53 13.65 -4.74
N TYR A 68 -0.79 14.02 -3.69
CA TYR A 68 0.08 13.12 -2.95
C TYR A 68 0.06 13.45 -1.46
N GLN A 69 -0.12 12.46 -0.60
CA GLN A 69 -0.30 12.68 0.83
C GLN A 69 1.00 12.64 1.62
N ASN A 70 1.93 11.76 1.23
CA ASN A 70 3.11 11.45 2.02
C ASN A 70 4.35 12.16 1.47
N PHE A 71 4.83 13.17 2.18
CA PHE A 71 6.09 13.84 1.87
C PHE A 71 7.20 13.28 2.72
N ASN A 72 8.21 12.76 2.07
CA ASN A 72 9.38 12.21 2.73
C ASN A 72 10.52 13.22 2.67
N GLU A 73 11.12 13.52 3.81
CA GLU A 73 12.28 14.40 3.91
C GLU A 73 13.61 13.66 3.72
N VAL A 74 13.58 12.35 3.53
CA VAL A 74 14.75 11.51 3.33
C VAL A 74 14.89 11.21 1.84
N PHE A 75 16.05 11.54 1.26
CA PHE A 75 16.35 11.30 -0.15
C PHE A 75 17.39 10.20 -0.37
N ASP A 76 17.87 9.56 0.70
CA ASP A 76 18.75 8.39 0.58
C ASP A 76 17.95 7.16 0.16
N PRO A 77 18.20 6.57 -1.03
CA PRO A 77 17.44 5.45 -1.56
C PRO A 77 17.45 4.18 -0.69
N ALA A 78 18.46 4.03 0.17
CA ALA A 78 18.57 2.88 1.07
C ALA A 78 17.90 3.10 2.43
N MET A 79 17.52 4.33 2.76
CA MET A 79 17.02 4.72 4.09
C MET A 79 15.53 4.93 4.14
N SER A 80 14.85 4.93 3.02
CA SER A 80 13.43 5.24 2.96
C SER A 80 12.74 4.59 1.77
N GLU A 81 11.53 4.11 2.02
CA GLU A 81 10.56 3.84 1.00
C GLU A 81 9.84 5.14 0.65
N SER A 82 10.17 5.71 -0.49
CA SER A 82 9.37 6.79 -1.04
C SER A 82 8.84 6.41 -2.40
N TYR A 83 7.54 6.39 -2.49
CA TYR A 83 6.88 6.20 -3.78
C TYR A 83 7.22 7.27 -4.83
N THR A 84 7.82 8.39 -4.44
CA THR A 84 8.33 9.39 -5.37
C THR A 84 9.64 8.96 -6.03
N TYR A 85 10.33 7.95 -5.49
CA TYR A 85 11.61 7.49 -6.00
C TYR A 85 11.51 6.92 -7.40
N SER A 86 10.45 6.21 -7.75
CA SER A 86 10.24 5.65 -9.08
C SER A 86 10.15 6.70 -10.21
N LEU A 87 10.07 7.99 -9.89
CA LEU A 87 10.18 9.05 -10.87
C LEU A 87 11.64 9.37 -11.23
N TRP A 88 12.61 9.17 -10.32
CA TRP A 88 14.00 9.50 -10.55
C TRP A 88 14.99 8.35 -10.33
N LEU A 89 14.55 7.27 -9.65
CA LEU A 89 15.31 6.02 -9.48
C LEU A 89 14.59 4.87 -10.17
N GLU A 90 15.34 3.80 -10.41
CA GLU A 90 14.84 2.57 -11.02
C GLU A 90 15.43 1.34 -10.34
N GLY A 91 14.69 0.21 -10.45
CA GLY A 91 15.18 -1.11 -10.09
C GLY A 91 15.74 -1.87 -11.30
N LEU A 92 16.12 -3.12 -11.08
CA LEU A 92 16.54 -4.01 -12.18
C LEU A 92 15.35 -4.43 -13.05
N TRP A 93 14.18 -4.60 -12.45
CA TRP A 93 12.96 -5.09 -13.10
C TRP A 93 11.80 -4.15 -12.84
N ALA A 94 10.83 -4.18 -13.71
CA ALA A 94 9.57 -3.44 -13.62
C ALA A 94 8.41 -4.25 -14.21
N PRO A 95 7.15 -3.84 -13.98
CA PRO A 95 6.01 -4.41 -14.69
C PRO A 95 6.11 -4.20 -16.20
N ASN A 96 5.75 -5.21 -16.97
CA ASN A 96 5.48 -5.04 -18.40
C ASN A 96 4.06 -4.49 -18.59
N TRP A 97 3.91 -3.19 -18.68
CA TRP A 97 2.62 -2.52 -18.81
C TRP A 97 1.85 -2.86 -20.08
N GLY A 98 2.53 -3.40 -21.10
CA GLY A 98 1.88 -3.95 -22.29
C GLY A 98 1.04 -5.20 -22.04
N LEU A 99 1.23 -5.84 -20.89
CA LEU A 99 0.50 -7.05 -20.46
C LEU A 99 -0.63 -6.74 -19.47
N ASN A 100 -0.80 -5.47 -19.03
CA ASN A 100 -1.91 -5.10 -18.15
C ASN A 100 -3.23 -5.30 -18.87
N ASP A 101 -4.07 -6.21 -18.39
CA ASP A 101 -5.40 -6.52 -18.91
C ASP A 101 -6.37 -6.70 -17.73
N PRO A 102 -7.24 -5.72 -17.45
CA PRO A 102 -8.19 -5.80 -16.34
C PRO A 102 -9.13 -7.02 -16.40
N SER A 103 -9.30 -7.62 -17.58
CA SER A 103 -10.13 -8.82 -17.76
C SER A 103 -9.41 -10.12 -17.41
N ALA A 104 -8.07 -10.11 -17.41
CA ALA A 104 -7.22 -11.25 -17.09
C ALA A 104 -6.46 -11.03 -15.79
N TYR A 105 -5.65 -9.98 -15.74
CA TYR A 105 -4.89 -9.56 -14.57
C TYR A 105 -4.59 -8.07 -14.63
N ASN A 106 -5.05 -7.34 -13.62
CA ASN A 106 -4.80 -5.91 -13.48
C ASN A 106 -3.61 -5.69 -12.52
N PHE A 107 -2.69 -4.80 -12.90
CA PHE A 107 -1.50 -4.45 -12.11
C PHE A 107 -1.87 -3.51 -10.95
N ASP A 108 -2.81 -3.93 -10.12
CA ASP A 108 -3.29 -3.16 -8.98
C ASP A 108 -2.80 -3.68 -7.62
N ALA A 109 -1.89 -4.63 -7.65
CA ALA A 109 -1.34 -5.32 -6.50
C ALA A 109 0.08 -4.84 -6.13
N ASN A 110 0.53 -5.14 -4.90
CA ASN A 110 1.87 -4.80 -4.44
C ASN A 110 2.95 -5.73 -5.00
N PHE A 111 2.55 -6.90 -5.46
CA PHE A 111 3.42 -7.92 -5.99
C PHE A 111 2.89 -8.39 -7.35
N LEU A 112 3.79 -8.73 -8.26
CA LEU A 112 3.47 -9.05 -9.63
C LEU A 112 3.95 -10.46 -9.97
N PRO A 113 3.09 -11.35 -10.52
CA PRO A 113 3.54 -12.65 -10.98
C PRO A 113 4.65 -12.55 -12.04
N LEU A 114 5.55 -13.52 -12.06
CA LEU A 114 6.75 -13.50 -12.91
C LEU A 114 6.45 -13.26 -14.40
N ASP A 115 5.34 -13.77 -14.90
CA ASP A 115 4.92 -13.64 -16.30
C ASP A 115 4.63 -12.18 -16.71
N TYR A 116 4.48 -11.29 -15.75
CA TYR A 116 4.19 -9.85 -15.96
C TYR A 116 5.38 -8.94 -15.69
N ILE A 117 6.53 -9.53 -15.34
CA ILE A 117 7.77 -8.78 -15.03
C ILE A 117 8.63 -8.68 -16.30
N ASP A 118 9.20 -7.51 -16.52
CA ASP A 118 10.17 -7.27 -17.57
C ASP A 118 11.45 -6.62 -17.01
N GLY A 119 12.50 -6.60 -17.81
CA GLY A 119 13.73 -5.92 -17.45
C GLY A 119 13.59 -4.41 -17.57
N GLN A 120 14.01 -3.68 -16.53
CA GLN A 120 14.13 -2.24 -16.53
C GLN A 120 15.61 -1.87 -16.76
N ILE A 121 16.43 -1.86 -15.71
CA ILE A 121 17.90 -1.74 -15.85
C ILE A 121 18.50 -3.07 -16.34
N ALA A 122 17.90 -4.21 -16.02
CA ALA A 122 18.28 -5.51 -16.55
C ALA A 122 17.91 -5.63 -18.04
N GLU A 123 18.86 -6.01 -18.89
CA GLU A 123 18.60 -6.36 -20.29
C GLU A 123 18.09 -7.80 -20.41
N SER A 124 18.65 -8.70 -19.59
CA SER A 124 18.28 -10.12 -19.55
C SER A 124 18.77 -10.78 -18.27
N TRP A 125 18.18 -11.94 -17.94
CA TRP A 125 18.64 -12.73 -16.79
C TRP A 125 18.54 -14.23 -17.06
N GLU A 126 19.35 -15.02 -16.34
CA GLU A 126 19.41 -16.48 -16.46
C GLU A 126 19.54 -17.11 -15.06
N TRP A 127 18.69 -18.07 -14.76
CA TRP A 127 18.74 -18.86 -13.56
C TRP A 127 19.56 -20.13 -13.76
N VAL A 128 20.54 -20.36 -12.89
CA VAL A 128 21.33 -21.58 -12.85
C VAL A 128 21.08 -22.30 -11.53
N LYS A 129 20.24 -23.33 -11.55
CA LYS A 129 19.95 -24.17 -10.37
C LYS A 129 21.13 -25.10 -10.10
N ASN A 130 21.70 -25.05 -8.89
CA ASN A 130 22.92 -25.79 -8.54
C ASN A 130 22.64 -27.25 -8.13
N GLY A 131 21.36 -27.60 -7.88
CA GLY A 131 20.93 -28.95 -7.55
C GLY A 131 21.20 -29.36 -6.09
N ASP A 132 21.58 -28.39 -5.26
CA ASP A 132 21.76 -28.55 -3.82
C ASP A 132 20.79 -27.67 -3.01
N GLY A 133 19.79 -27.10 -3.67
CA GLY A 133 18.82 -26.17 -3.09
C GLY A 133 19.22 -24.71 -3.24
N THR A 134 20.34 -24.42 -3.91
CA THR A 134 20.80 -23.05 -4.21
C THR A 134 20.73 -22.75 -5.69
N SER A 135 20.75 -21.49 -6.05
CA SER A 135 20.84 -21.04 -7.45
C SER A 135 21.69 -19.79 -7.59
N ASP A 136 22.19 -19.58 -8.81
CA ASP A 136 22.86 -18.36 -9.24
C ASP A 136 21.98 -17.65 -10.27
N LEU A 137 21.59 -16.40 -9.98
CA LEU A 137 20.86 -15.56 -10.92
C LEU A 137 21.82 -14.60 -11.59
N PHE A 138 22.11 -14.85 -12.87
CA PHE A 138 22.94 -13.98 -13.70
C PHE A 138 22.08 -12.89 -14.31
N VAL A 139 22.44 -11.62 -14.11
CA VAL A 139 21.71 -10.48 -14.64
C VAL A 139 22.64 -9.63 -15.50
N THR A 140 22.31 -9.50 -16.78
CA THR A 140 23.01 -8.62 -17.71
C THR A 140 22.38 -7.22 -17.66
N ILE A 141 23.20 -6.21 -17.44
CA ILE A 141 22.79 -4.82 -17.33
C ILE A 141 22.79 -4.17 -18.73
N ARG A 142 21.77 -3.39 -19.03
CA ARG A 142 21.64 -2.61 -20.26
C ARG A 142 22.84 -1.70 -20.48
N ASP A 143 23.17 -1.44 -21.73
CA ASP A 143 24.32 -0.63 -22.07
C ASP A 143 23.98 0.81 -22.46
N ASP A 144 22.71 1.18 -22.40
CA ASP A 144 22.14 2.49 -22.76
C ASP A 144 21.58 3.27 -21.56
N VAL A 145 21.76 2.81 -20.32
CA VAL A 145 21.31 3.46 -19.10
C VAL A 145 22.34 4.45 -18.58
N TYR A 146 21.92 5.70 -18.37
CA TYR A 146 22.78 6.79 -17.90
C TYR A 146 22.14 7.50 -16.71
N PHE A 147 22.96 7.92 -15.75
CA PHE A 147 22.50 8.80 -14.69
C PHE A 147 22.04 10.14 -15.25
N GLN A 148 21.04 10.72 -14.62
CA GLN A 148 20.55 12.07 -14.90
C GLN A 148 21.67 13.10 -14.73
N GLN A 149 21.52 14.23 -15.40
CA GLN A 149 22.40 15.39 -15.18
C GLN A 149 21.70 16.40 -14.26
N LYS A 150 22.43 16.88 -13.28
CA LYS A 150 22.01 17.92 -12.35
C LYS A 150 22.86 19.18 -12.57
N ASP A 151 22.56 20.25 -11.87
CA ASP A 151 23.42 21.42 -11.80
C ASP A 151 24.83 21.03 -11.30
N ALA A 152 25.88 21.61 -11.86
CA ALA A 152 27.25 21.19 -11.64
C ALA A 152 27.70 21.09 -10.17
N GLU A 153 27.04 21.78 -9.27
CA GLU A 153 27.28 21.72 -7.82
C GLU A 153 26.76 20.41 -7.18
N TYR A 154 25.70 19.83 -7.76
CA TYR A 154 24.99 18.66 -7.24
C TYR A 154 25.11 17.43 -8.14
N ASP A 155 25.77 17.56 -9.28
CA ASP A 155 25.94 16.49 -10.27
C ASP A 155 27.09 15.55 -9.88
N ILE A 156 26.82 14.64 -8.94
CA ILE A 156 27.80 13.69 -8.43
C ILE A 156 28.16 12.59 -9.43
N PHE A 157 27.27 12.29 -10.37
CA PHE A 157 27.48 11.21 -11.35
C PHE A 157 28.00 11.72 -12.70
N GLY A 158 27.89 13.03 -12.98
CA GLY A 158 28.36 13.62 -14.24
C GLY A 158 27.62 13.07 -15.47
N GLY A 159 26.41 12.56 -15.33
CA GLY A 159 25.67 11.92 -16.41
C GLY A 159 26.36 10.67 -16.98
N ARG A 160 27.17 9.98 -16.20
CA ARG A 160 27.87 8.77 -16.66
C ARG A 160 26.94 7.60 -16.85
N LYS A 161 27.39 6.62 -17.60
CA LYS A 161 26.72 5.33 -17.76
C LYS A 161 26.65 4.57 -16.44
N LEU A 162 25.54 3.89 -16.19
CA LEU A 162 25.36 2.93 -15.10
C LEU A 162 26.20 1.66 -15.38
N THR A 163 26.73 1.04 -14.35
CA THR A 163 27.59 -0.14 -14.42
C THR A 163 27.15 -1.23 -13.48
N ALA A 164 27.67 -2.45 -13.64
CA ALA A 164 27.43 -3.56 -12.73
C ALA A 164 27.91 -3.28 -11.29
N GLU A 165 28.94 -2.44 -11.12
CA GLU A 165 29.41 -2.01 -9.79
C GLU A 165 28.38 -1.16 -9.06
N ASP A 166 27.60 -0.35 -9.77
CA ASP A 166 26.52 0.45 -9.17
C ASP A 166 25.37 -0.44 -8.67
N VAL A 167 25.06 -1.49 -9.42
CA VAL A 167 24.06 -2.50 -9.01
C VAL A 167 24.53 -3.21 -7.77
N LYS A 168 25.75 -3.78 -7.77
CA LYS A 168 26.32 -4.43 -6.60
C LYS A 168 26.33 -3.49 -5.39
N PHE A 169 26.80 -2.27 -5.56
CA PHE A 169 26.84 -1.25 -4.50
C PHE A 169 25.46 -1.02 -3.87
N SER A 170 24.42 -0.90 -4.69
CA SER A 170 23.07 -0.65 -4.21
C SER A 170 22.54 -1.81 -3.37
N TYR A 171 22.71 -3.05 -3.83
CA TYR A 171 22.31 -4.24 -3.08
C TYR A 171 23.15 -4.44 -1.81
N ASP A 172 24.46 -4.22 -1.87
CA ASP A 172 25.33 -4.31 -0.69
C ASP A 172 24.93 -3.30 0.40
N ARG A 173 24.50 -2.09 0.02
CA ARG A 173 23.95 -1.11 0.96
C ARG A 173 22.68 -1.61 1.64
N ILE A 174 21.73 -2.11 0.87
CA ILE A 174 20.45 -2.64 1.39
C ILE A 174 20.68 -3.85 2.29
N PHE A 175 21.61 -4.73 1.93
CA PHE A 175 21.93 -5.92 2.71
C PHE A 175 22.85 -5.64 3.91
N GLY A 176 23.42 -4.45 4.03
CA GLY A 176 24.38 -4.13 5.05
C GLY A 176 25.70 -4.89 4.92
N THR A 177 26.12 -5.26 3.70
CA THR A 177 27.30 -6.08 3.45
C THR A 177 28.50 -5.29 2.90
N GLY A 178 28.35 -4.02 2.57
CA GLY A 178 29.29 -3.21 1.78
C GLY A 178 30.32 -2.39 2.54
N GLY A 179 30.70 -2.69 3.79
CA GLY A 179 31.77 -1.96 4.50
C GLY A 179 31.34 -1.25 5.78
N ASP A 180 32.11 -0.25 6.26
CA ASP A 180 31.91 0.41 7.57
C ASP A 180 30.54 1.10 7.74
N ALA A 181 29.83 1.42 6.65
CA ALA A 181 28.47 1.96 6.68
C ALA A 181 27.39 0.91 6.99
N SER A 182 27.69 -0.39 6.86
CA SER A 182 26.73 -1.48 7.00
C SER A 182 26.15 -1.60 8.40
N ASP A 183 26.95 -1.37 9.45
CA ASP A 183 26.50 -1.50 10.85
C ASP A 183 25.63 -0.31 11.29
N GLU A 184 25.88 0.89 10.76
CA GLU A 184 25.08 2.09 11.02
C GLU A 184 23.78 2.06 10.22
N MET A 185 23.80 1.61 8.97
CA MET A 185 22.62 1.54 8.12
C MET A 185 21.64 0.45 8.56
N ALA A 186 22.11 -0.76 8.84
CA ALA A 186 21.28 -1.81 9.42
C ALA A 186 20.60 -1.38 10.74
N SER A 187 21.22 -0.44 11.48
CA SER A 187 20.67 0.11 12.73
C SER A 187 19.68 1.26 12.47
N ALA A 188 19.86 2.04 11.43
CA ALA A 188 19.04 3.22 11.14
C ALA A 188 17.74 2.86 10.38
N GLU A 189 17.79 1.88 9.48
CA GLU A 189 16.57 1.37 8.82
C GLU A 189 15.63 0.65 9.77
N ILE A 190 16.16 -0.10 10.73
CA ILE A 190 15.35 -0.63 11.84
C ILE A 190 14.60 0.50 12.56
N ALA A 191 15.13 1.73 12.55
CA ALA A 191 14.51 2.86 13.23
C ALA A 191 13.38 3.52 12.44
N PHE A 192 13.33 3.45 11.10
CA PHE A 192 12.33 4.16 10.31
C PHE A 192 11.06 3.34 10.03
N TYR A 193 11.19 2.05 9.68
CA TYR A 193 10.03 1.16 9.42
C TYR A 193 9.97 -0.08 10.32
N GLY A 194 10.94 -0.29 11.20
CA GLY A 194 11.05 -1.53 11.97
C GLY A 194 11.40 -2.74 11.10
N VAL A 195 11.79 -2.53 9.86
CA VAL A 195 12.12 -3.60 8.90
C VAL A 195 13.62 -3.80 8.88
N ASN A 196 14.05 -5.01 9.22
CA ASN A 196 15.42 -5.45 9.05
C ASN A 196 15.54 -6.15 7.69
N TRP A 197 15.99 -5.42 6.67
CA TRP A 197 16.10 -5.93 5.31
C TRP A 197 16.90 -7.25 5.20
N PRO A 198 18.04 -7.44 5.90
CA PRO A 198 18.66 -8.76 5.98
C PRO A 198 17.73 -9.86 6.49
N SER A 199 16.78 -9.55 7.37
CA SER A 199 15.80 -10.56 7.82
C SER A 199 14.73 -10.86 6.76
N VAL A 200 14.30 -9.87 6.00
CA VAL A 200 13.37 -10.05 4.87
C VAL A 200 13.99 -10.94 3.81
N PHE A 201 15.25 -10.71 3.49
CA PHE A 201 15.98 -11.48 2.48
C PHE A 201 16.66 -12.76 3.03
N ALA A 202 16.49 -13.10 4.32
CA ALA A 202 17.13 -14.27 4.93
C ALA A 202 16.71 -15.62 4.31
N GLY A 203 15.52 -15.70 3.69
CA GLY A 203 15.08 -16.86 2.91
C GLY A 203 15.64 -16.90 1.48
N VAL A 204 16.24 -15.81 1.04
CA VAL A 204 16.76 -15.59 -0.32
C VAL A 204 18.27 -15.69 -0.35
N PHE A 205 18.95 -15.11 0.65
CA PHE A 205 20.40 -15.05 0.74
C PHE A 205 20.92 -15.65 2.07
N ASP A 206 22.06 -16.31 2.01
CA ASP A 206 22.76 -16.79 3.20
C ASP A 206 23.76 -15.74 3.71
N PHE A 207 23.27 -14.80 4.51
CA PHE A 207 24.08 -13.75 5.14
C PHE A 207 25.20 -14.27 6.04
N ASN A 208 25.15 -15.55 6.43
CA ASN A 208 26.15 -16.17 7.30
C ASN A 208 27.19 -17.00 6.51
N SER A 209 27.07 -17.11 5.19
CA SER A 209 27.94 -17.90 4.33
C SER A 209 29.39 -17.38 4.31
N GLY A 210 29.60 -16.09 4.62
CA GLY A 210 30.87 -15.40 4.43
C GLY A 210 31.29 -15.25 2.96
N LYS A 211 30.36 -15.45 2.02
CA LYS A 211 30.52 -15.24 0.59
C LYS A 211 29.88 -13.92 0.19
N GLU A 212 30.30 -13.35 -0.92
CA GLU A 212 29.57 -12.26 -1.54
C GLU A 212 28.17 -12.73 -1.92
N LEU A 213 27.15 -11.89 -1.70
CA LEU A 213 25.76 -12.18 -2.05
C LEU A 213 25.48 -11.74 -3.48
N VAL A 214 26.13 -10.66 -3.90
CA VAL A 214 26.10 -10.12 -5.27
C VAL A 214 27.54 -9.96 -5.76
N GLU A 215 27.87 -10.61 -6.87
CA GLU A 215 29.22 -10.59 -7.48
C GLU A 215 29.15 -9.91 -8.86
N VAL A 216 30.12 -9.04 -9.16
CA VAL A 216 30.27 -8.45 -10.49
C VAL A 216 31.06 -9.43 -11.38
N VAL A 217 30.46 -9.81 -12.52
CA VAL A 217 31.06 -10.72 -13.49
C VAL A 217 31.24 -10.01 -14.83
N GLY A 218 32.35 -9.34 -15.00
CA GLY A 218 32.62 -8.53 -16.21
C GLY A 218 32.05 -7.11 -16.10
N ASP A 219 31.97 -6.40 -17.22
CA ASP A 219 31.69 -4.96 -17.23
C ASP A 219 30.22 -4.61 -17.06
N ASN A 220 29.29 -5.55 -17.38
CA ASN A 220 27.85 -5.31 -17.40
C ASN A 220 27.02 -6.48 -16.87
N GLN A 221 27.58 -7.35 -16.04
CA GLN A 221 26.84 -8.48 -15.48
C GLN A 221 27.09 -8.60 -13.98
N VAL A 222 26.03 -8.90 -13.24
CA VAL A 222 26.07 -9.29 -11.83
C VAL A 222 25.50 -10.69 -11.66
N VAL A 223 25.94 -11.38 -10.60
CA VAL A 223 25.40 -12.68 -10.16
C VAL A 223 24.88 -12.54 -8.74
N PHE A 224 23.66 -12.93 -8.52
CA PHE A 224 23.07 -13.09 -7.19
C PHE A 224 23.20 -14.56 -6.76
N HIS A 225 23.85 -14.79 -5.61
CA HIS A 225 24.01 -16.12 -5.03
C HIS A 225 22.87 -16.42 -4.07
N LEU A 226 21.90 -17.20 -4.52
CA LEU A 226 20.64 -17.43 -3.82
C LEU A 226 20.66 -18.74 -3.06
N CYS A 227 20.06 -18.78 -1.87
CA CYS A 227 19.88 -19.99 -1.08
C CYS A 227 18.55 -20.73 -1.37
N SER A 228 17.93 -20.43 -2.50
CA SER A 228 16.69 -21.03 -2.99
C SER A 228 16.78 -21.30 -4.49
N GLU A 229 16.03 -22.28 -4.98
CA GLU A 229 15.83 -22.54 -6.42
C GLU A 229 14.50 -21.96 -6.94
N SER A 230 13.73 -21.26 -6.08
CA SER A 230 12.47 -20.62 -6.46
C SER A 230 12.71 -19.34 -7.24
N GLU A 231 12.08 -19.23 -8.39
CA GLU A 231 12.13 -18.03 -9.24
C GLU A 231 11.19 -16.92 -8.71
N ALA A 232 10.25 -17.25 -7.81
CA ALA A 232 9.38 -16.27 -7.13
C ALA A 232 10.16 -15.20 -6.34
N ILE A 233 11.43 -15.47 -6.02
CA ILE A 233 12.35 -14.50 -5.42
C ILE A 233 12.54 -13.22 -6.27
N LEU A 234 12.32 -13.29 -7.59
CA LEU A 234 12.43 -12.13 -8.47
C LEU A 234 11.48 -11.02 -8.05
N GLU A 235 10.28 -11.37 -7.61
CA GLU A 235 9.28 -10.47 -7.09
C GLU A 235 9.82 -9.64 -5.90
N LEU A 236 10.51 -10.31 -4.97
CA LEU A 236 11.14 -9.64 -3.83
C LEU A 236 12.33 -8.75 -4.24
N LEU A 237 13.14 -9.20 -5.21
CA LEU A 237 14.25 -8.43 -5.75
C LEU A 237 13.80 -7.22 -6.58
N MET A 238 12.57 -7.24 -7.11
CA MET A 238 11.93 -6.14 -7.83
C MET A 238 11.29 -5.12 -6.88
N SER A 239 11.23 -5.40 -5.60
CA SER A 239 10.63 -4.49 -4.60
C SER A 239 11.17 -3.07 -4.78
N THR A 240 10.30 -2.08 -4.64
CA THR A 240 10.65 -0.64 -4.71
C THR A 240 11.59 -0.17 -3.62
N HIS A 241 11.88 -1.02 -2.66
CA HIS A 241 12.95 -0.78 -1.70
C HIS A 241 14.34 -0.99 -2.29
N VAL A 242 14.43 -1.63 -3.47
CA VAL A 242 15.70 -1.92 -4.13
C VAL A 242 15.88 -0.98 -5.32
N ASN A 243 16.27 0.26 -5.04
CA ASN A 243 16.57 1.26 -6.04
C ASN A 243 18.07 1.29 -6.34
N ILE A 244 18.42 1.39 -7.62
CA ILE A 244 19.81 1.42 -8.05
C ILE A 244 20.34 2.86 -8.06
N THR A 245 21.44 3.07 -7.34
CA THR A 245 22.19 4.34 -7.32
C THR A 245 23.67 4.11 -7.62
N GLY A 246 24.43 5.17 -7.89
CA GLY A 246 25.84 5.05 -8.23
C GLY A 246 26.76 5.00 -7.01
N VAL A 247 27.92 4.39 -7.16
CA VAL A 247 28.94 4.24 -6.10
C VAL A 247 29.38 5.58 -5.51
N GLU A 248 29.26 6.68 -6.24
CA GLU A 248 29.59 8.04 -5.76
C GLU A 248 28.68 8.49 -4.62
N TRP A 249 27.49 7.89 -4.47
CA TRP A 249 26.55 8.18 -3.38
C TRP A 249 27.22 8.03 -2.00
N ASP A 250 28.14 7.09 -1.87
CA ASP A 250 28.88 6.86 -0.63
C ASP A 250 29.90 7.97 -0.28
N THR A 251 30.18 8.87 -1.24
CA THR A 251 31.03 10.04 -0.99
C THR A 251 30.29 11.22 -0.35
N LEU A 252 28.96 11.16 -0.30
CA LEU A 252 28.12 12.19 0.29
C LEU A 252 28.09 12.06 1.81
N THR A 253 28.00 13.17 2.50
CA THR A 253 27.67 13.23 3.93
C THR A 253 26.19 12.94 4.14
N ASP A 254 25.78 12.58 5.37
CA ASP A 254 24.38 12.31 5.70
C ASP A 254 23.46 13.51 5.42
N ASP A 255 23.94 14.75 5.70
CA ASP A 255 23.21 15.96 5.36
C ASP A 255 22.99 16.10 3.84
N GLN A 256 23.98 15.71 3.02
CA GLN A 256 23.88 15.74 1.57
C GLN A 256 22.99 14.63 1.01
N LYS A 257 23.03 13.43 1.60
CA LYS A 257 22.13 12.32 1.23
C LYS A 257 20.65 12.64 1.50
N ASN A 258 20.40 13.54 2.46
CA ASN A 258 19.05 14.02 2.79
C ASN A 258 18.68 15.35 2.12
N ASP A 259 19.56 15.89 1.28
CA ASP A 259 19.30 17.11 0.49
C ASP A 259 18.80 16.73 -0.92
N TRP A 260 17.57 17.09 -1.23
CA TRP A 260 16.91 16.79 -2.51
C TRP A 260 17.68 17.26 -3.75
N HIS A 261 18.55 18.24 -3.61
CA HIS A 261 19.39 18.70 -4.74
C HIS A 261 20.30 17.58 -5.26
N TYR A 262 20.72 16.66 -4.39
CA TYR A 262 21.51 15.49 -4.77
C TYR A 262 20.67 14.31 -5.28
N ALA A 263 19.32 14.37 -5.17
CA ALA A 263 18.43 13.32 -5.67
C ALA A 263 18.63 13.15 -7.19
N CYS A 264 19.36 12.12 -7.58
CA CYS A 264 19.79 11.86 -8.95
C CYS A 264 19.89 10.35 -9.19
N GLY A 265 19.23 9.87 -10.22
CA GLY A 265 19.18 8.45 -10.59
C GLY A 265 19.13 8.27 -12.10
N THR A 266 18.52 7.20 -12.56
CA THR A 266 18.39 6.87 -13.98
C THR A 266 16.96 7.09 -14.52
N GLY A 267 16.01 7.40 -13.66
CA GLY A 267 14.59 7.42 -13.96
C GLY A 267 14.12 8.47 -14.97
N PRO A 268 12.81 8.40 -15.32
CA PRO A 268 12.22 9.20 -16.40
C PRO A 268 12.13 10.69 -16.11
N TYR A 269 12.18 11.11 -14.85
CA TYR A 269 12.05 12.50 -14.45
C TYR A 269 13.15 12.94 -13.49
N VAL A 270 13.57 14.19 -13.60
CA VAL A 270 14.55 14.84 -12.74
C VAL A 270 13.83 15.70 -11.69
N LEU A 271 14.10 15.50 -10.41
CA LEU A 271 13.61 16.37 -9.33
C LEU A 271 14.30 17.73 -9.42
N THR A 272 13.53 18.79 -9.60
CA THR A 272 14.04 20.16 -9.82
C THR A 272 13.62 21.17 -8.77
N ASP A 273 12.59 20.85 -7.97
CA ASP A 273 12.14 21.71 -6.87
C ASP A 273 11.38 20.87 -5.83
N TYR A 274 11.51 21.24 -4.56
CA TYR A 274 10.86 20.57 -3.44
C TYR A 274 10.64 21.53 -2.28
N GLU A 275 9.44 21.55 -1.74
CA GLU A 275 9.11 22.22 -0.51
C GLU A 275 8.43 21.23 0.45
N PRO A 276 8.97 21.00 1.66
CA PRO A 276 8.40 20.08 2.64
C PRO A 276 6.90 20.29 2.84
N ASP A 277 6.14 19.22 2.95
CA ASP A 277 4.68 19.22 3.16
C ASP A 277 3.87 20.04 2.12
N SER A 278 4.45 20.34 0.97
CA SER A 278 3.85 21.18 -0.05
C SER A 278 3.89 20.56 -1.44
N PHE A 279 5.06 20.39 -2.02
CA PHE A 279 5.16 19.80 -3.36
C PHE A 279 6.55 19.22 -3.67
N TYR A 280 6.55 18.30 -4.67
CA TYR A 280 7.71 17.91 -5.48
C TYR A 280 7.45 18.32 -6.91
N LYS A 281 8.46 18.87 -7.59
CA LYS A 281 8.40 19.23 -8.99
C LYS A 281 9.47 18.48 -9.79
N TYR A 282 8.98 17.79 -10.81
CA TYR A 282 9.80 16.97 -11.69
C TYR A 282 9.72 17.47 -13.12
N VAL A 283 10.83 17.40 -13.84
CA VAL A 283 10.89 17.68 -15.28
C VAL A 283 11.38 16.45 -16.03
N ARG A 284 11.00 16.31 -17.28
CA ARG A 284 11.41 15.22 -18.16
C ARG A 284 12.92 15.01 -18.15
N ASN A 285 13.37 13.76 -18.06
CA ASN A 285 14.73 13.37 -18.37
C ASN A 285 14.86 13.14 -19.89
N GLU A 286 15.44 14.09 -20.61
CA GLU A 286 15.61 14.03 -22.06
C GLU A 286 16.49 12.85 -22.52
N ASN A 287 17.32 12.31 -21.62
CA ASN A 287 18.22 11.20 -21.88
C ASN A 287 17.66 9.85 -21.42
N TYR A 288 16.39 9.81 -20.96
CA TYR A 288 15.78 8.56 -20.54
C TYR A 288 15.81 7.54 -21.68
N TYR A 289 16.08 6.29 -21.38
CA TYR A 289 16.39 5.28 -22.39
C TYR A 289 15.18 4.49 -22.88
N ASP A 290 14.10 4.41 -22.07
CA ASP A 290 13.03 3.45 -22.22
C ASP A 290 11.91 3.89 -23.17
N TYR A 291 11.11 2.91 -23.61
CA TYR A 291 10.00 3.06 -24.54
C TYR A 291 8.70 2.51 -23.90
N ASP A 292 7.55 3.00 -24.34
CA ASP A 292 6.26 2.50 -23.88
C ASP A 292 5.96 1.11 -24.47
N GLU A 293 5.83 0.09 -23.65
CA GLU A 293 5.56 -1.29 -24.09
C GLU A 293 4.24 -1.42 -24.85
N ARG A 294 3.30 -0.49 -24.61
CA ARG A 294 2.01 -0.40 -25.32
C ARG A 294 2.15 0.31 -26.66
N HIS A 295 3.14 1.19 -26.80
CA HIS A 295 3.47 2.00 -27.97
C HIS A 295 4.97 1.95 -28.26
N PRO A 296 5.53 0.82 -28.75
CA PRO A 296 6.98 0.58 -28.79
C PRO A 296 7.78 1.56 -29.68
N GLU A 297 7.12 2.35 -30.50
CA GLU A 297 7.73 3.43 -31.29
C GLU A 297 7.94 4.71 -30.47
N ASN A 298 7.31 4.84 -29.30
CA ASN A 298 7.32 6.04 -28.49
C ASN A 298 8.31 5.94 -27.33
N LYS A 299 9.24 6.89 -27.27
CA LYS A 299 10.20 7.02 -26.18
C LYS A 299 9.53 7.69 -24.97
N LEU A 300 9.76 7.16 -23.79
CA LEU A 300 9.25 7.71 -22.53
C LEU A 300 10.15 8.85 -22.01
N PRO A 301 9.66 9.71 -21.10
CA PRO A 301 8.26 9.89 -20.72
C PRO A 301 7.52 10.85 -21.66
N TYR A 302 6.17 10.86 -21.59
CA TYR A 302 5.37 11.73 -22.46
C TYR A 302 5.26 13.17 -21.94
N LEU A 303 5.05 13.37 -20.63
CA LEU A 303 4.89 14.70 -20.03
C LEU A 303 6.23 15.43 -19.91
N ASP A 304 6.21 16.76 -20.03
CA ASP A 304 7.37 17.61 -19.75
C ASP A 304 7.58 17.81 -18.26
N GLU A 305 6.49 17.84 -17.48
CA GLU A 305 6.52 18.17 -16.06
C GLU A 305 5.47 17.38 -15.27
N ILE A 306 5.85 16.93 -14.08
CA ILE A 306 4.92 16.39 -13.06
C ILE A 306 5.12 17.18 -11.77
N THR A 307 4.02 17.65 -11.18
CA THR A 307 4.00 18.20 -9.84
C THR A 307 3.20 17.27 -8.93
N LEU A 308 3.84 16.74 -7.88
CA LEU A 308 3.14 16.06 -6.78
C LEU A 308 2.86 17.11 -5.71
N THR A 309 1.61 17.23 -5.26
CA THR A 309 1.22 18.29 -4.30
C THR A 309 0.48 17.72 -3.10
N ALA A 310 0.83 18.22 -1.89
CA ALA A 310 0.15 17.89 -0.65
C ALA A 310 -1.03 18.81 -0.41
N ILE A 311 -2.16 18.26 -0.03
CA ILE A 311 -3.32 19.01 0.45
C ILE A 311 -3.94 18.20 1.59
N ASN A 312 -3.91 18.75 2.82
CA ASN A 312 -4.33 18.02 4.02
C ASN A 312 -5.85 18.12 4.32
N ASP A 313 -6.60 18.90 3.54
CA ASP A 313 -8.03 19.13 3.75
C ASP A 313 -8.84 18.57 2.57
N ALA A 314 -9.75 17.66 2.85
CA ALA A 314 -10.56 16.98 1.83
C ALA A 314 -11.44 17.96 1.00
N ALA A 315 -11.93 19.05 1.60
CA ALA A 315 -12.70 20.05 0.87
C ALA A 315 -11.80 20.92 -0.04
N ALA A 316 -10.54 21.12 0.35
CA ALA A 316 -9.54 21.77 -0.50
C ALA A 316 -9.14 20.87 -1.68
N ILE A 317 -8.96 19.56 -1.46
CA ILE A 317 -8.73 18.58 -2.54
C ILE A 317 -9.88 18.65 -3.55
N GLN A 318 -11.12 18.50 -3.07
CA GLN A 318 -12.33 18.58 -3.88
C GLN A 318 -12.40 19.88 -4.71
N SER A 319 -12.20 21.03 -4.06
CA SER A 319 -12.28 22.32 -4.74
C SER A 319 -11.14 22.51 -5.75
N SER A 320 -9.94 22.03 -5.46
CA SER A 320 -8.78 22.10 -6.37
C SER A 320 -9.00 21.25 -7.63
N PHE A 321 -9.57 20.05 -7.47
CA PHE A 321 -9.86 19.18 -8.60
C PHE A 321 -10.97 19.76 -9.50
N ILE A 322 -12.07 20.24 -8.90
CA ILE A 322 -13.16 20.89 -9.65
C ILE A 322 -12.67 22.16 -10.38
N ALA A 323 -11.71 22.86 -9.79
CA ALA A 323 -11.11 24.05 -10.41
C ALA A 323 -10.08 23.73 -11.51
N GLY A 324 -9.74 22.47 -11.74
CA GLY A 324 -8.72 22.04 -12.70
C GLY A 324 -7.27 22.32 -12.24
N ASN A 325 -7.03 22.45 -10.94
CA ASN A 325 -5.71 22.61 -10.36
C ASN A 325 -5.07 21.28 -9.94
N LEU A 326 -5.83 20.20 -9.99
CA LEU A 326 -5.39 18.82 -9.82
C LEU A 326 -5.88 18.02 -11.00
N ASP A 327 -5.03 17.13 -11.50
CA ASP A 327 -5.33 16.23 -12.60
C ASP A 327 -5.64 14.81 -12.14
N TYR A 328 -5.17 14.45 -10.94
CA TYR A 328 -5.37 13.12 -10.37
C TYR A 328 -5.53 13.19 -8.86
N ILE A 329 -6.53 12.47 -8.34
CA ILE A 329 -6.75 12.24 -6.92
C ILE A 329 -6.61 10.75 -6.65
N SER A 330 -5.64 10.41 -5.80
CA SER A 330 -5.36 9.04 -5.36
C SER A 330 -6.30 8.61 -4.23
N LEU A 331 -6.25 7.32 -3.91
CA LEU A 331 -6.93 6.72 -2.78
C LEU A 331 -6.66 7.37 -1.44
N ASP A 332 -5.42 7.82 -1.26
CA ASP A 332 -4.94 8.39 -0.01
C ASP A 332 -5.64 9.70 0.35
N ALA A 333 -6.39 10.28 -0.58
CA ALA A 333 -7.20 11.47 -0.35
C ALA A 333 -8.32 11.25 0.67
N ASN A 334 -8.68 10.01 0.97
CA ASN A 334 -9.72 9.62 1.94
C ASN A 334 -11.01 10.43 1.80
N LEU A 335 -11.45 10.69 0.57
CA LEU A 335 -12.69 11.42 0.29
C LEU A 335 -13.90 10.55 0.63
N SER A 336 -14.93 11.14 1.21
CA SER A 336 -16.21 10.47 1.42
C SER A 336 -16.95 10.24 0.10
N ALA A 337 -17.89 9.27 0.07
CA ALA A 337 -18.75 9.01 -1.08
C ALA A 337 -19.49 10.28 -1.56
N ASP A 338 -19.96 11.12 -0.63
CA ASP A 338 -20.59 12.40 -0.93
C ASP A 338 -19.64 13.38 -1.63
N GLN A 339 -18.36 13.42 -1.22
CA GLN A 339 -17.36 14.28 -1.86
C GLN A 339 -17.03 13.79 -3.28
N TYR A 340 -16.88 12.49 -3.48
CA TYR A 340 -16.74 11.91 -4.83
C TYR A 340 -17.94 12.26 -5.71
N ALA A 341 -19.16 12.06 -5.23
CA ALA A 341 -20.38 12.41 -5.98
C ALA A 341 -20.45 13.90 -6.33
N GLN A 342 -20.03 14.78 -5.42
CA GLN A 342 -19.98 16.22 -5.67
C GLN A 342 -18.92 16.61 -6.71
N ILE A 343 -17.76 15.96 -6.71
CA ILE A 343 -16.73 16.19 -7.75
C ILE A 343 -17.28 15.76 -9.11
N ILE A 344 -17.77 14.52 -9.21
CA ILE A 344 -18.32 13.96 -10.48
C ILE A 344 -19.47 14.83 -10.99
N GLY A 345 -20.40 15.21 -10.10
CA GLY A 345 -21.52 16.09 -10.44
C GLY A 345 -21.08 17.52 -10.82
N GLY A 346 -20.08 18.06 -10.16
CA GLY A 346 -19.53 19.40 -10.44
C GLY A 346 -18.87 19.53 -11.81
N LEU A 347 -18.29 18.42 -12.29
CA LEU A 347 -17.61 18.34 -13.59
C LEU A 347 -18.52 17.86 -14.73
N ASN A 348 -19.81 17.62 -14.45
CA ASN A 348 -20.78 17.13 -15.45
C ASN A 348 -20.33 15.86 -16.20
N GLY A 349 -19.59 14.99 -15.53
CA GLY A 349 -19.03 13.77 -16.11
C GLY A 349 -17.72 13.96 -16.89
N ASP A 350 -17.13 15.14 -16.87
CA ASP A 350 -15.80 15.38 -17.45
C ASP A 350 -14.69 14.96 -16.49
N VAL A 351 -14.73 13.71 -16.06
CA VAL A 351 -13.81 13.06 -15.14
C VAL A 351 -13.83 11.55 -15.40
N GLN A 352 -12.66 10.94 -15.38
CA GLN A 352 -12.53 9.48 -15.38
C GLN A 352 -12.57 8.99 -13.93
N VAL A 353 -13.34 7.93 -13.67
CA VAL A 353 -13.44 7.29 -12.35
C VAL A 353 -12.85 5.89 -12.48
N LEU A 354 -11.74 5.66 -11.80
CA LEU A 354 -11.13 4.35 -11.70
C LEU A 354 -11.59 3.72 -10.39
N SER A 355 -12.46 2.72 -10.48
CA SER A 355 -13.05 2.04 -9.33
C SER A 355 -12.42 0.67 -9.16
N TYR A 356 -12.13 0.28 -7.94
CA TYR A 356 -11.59 -1.04 -7.63
C TYR A 356 -11.99 -1.50 -6.22
N ASP A 357 -12.03 -2.81 -6.06
CA ASP A 357 -12.25 -3.42 -4.75
C ASP A 357 -10.99 -3.23 -3.89
N SER A 358 -11.20 -2.65 -2.71
CA SER A 358 -10.15 -2.47 -1.71
C SER A 358 -10.24 -3.56 -0.66
N ASN A 359 -9.28 -3.57 0.26
CA ASN A 359 -9.29 -4.45 1.42
C ASN A 359 -10.52 -4.24 2.32
N ALA A 360 -10.73 -5.16 3.26
CA ALA A 360 -11.73 -5.07 4.29
C ALA A 360 -11.08 -4.82 5.66
N ALA A 361 -11.81 -4.14 6.54
CA ALA A 361 -11.34 -3.92 7.90
C ALA A 361 -11.49 -5.19 8.75
N GLY A 362 -10.52 -5.46 9.59
CA GLY A 362 -10.52 -6.59 10.51
C GLY A 362 -9.84 -6.31 11.85
N ILE A 363 -9.86 -7.30 12.73
CA ILE A 363 -9.12 -7.33 14.00
C ILE A 363 -8.37 -8.64 14.08
N ALA A 364 -7.03 -8.59 14.07
CA ALA A 364 -6.19 -9.76 14.27
C ALA A 364 -6.17 -10.14 15.74
N LEU A 365 -6.52 -11.39 16.04
CA LEU A 365 -6.61 -11.92 17.40
C LEU A 365 -5.34 -12.70 17.76
N LYS A 366 -4.77 -12.45 18.92
CA LYS A 366 -3.63 -13.24 19.44
C LYS A 366 -4.10 -14.60 19.95
N VAL A 367 -4.17 -15.59 19.04
CA VAL A 367 -4.77 -16.90 19.34
C VAL A 367 -3.89 -17.79 20.23
N ASN A 368 -2.68 -17.37 20.52
CA ASN A 368 -1.83 -17.99 21.53
C ASN A 368 -2.15 -17.56 22.97
N GLN A 369 -3.09 -16.61 23.16
CA GLN A 369 -3.43 -16.02 24.45
C GLN A 369 -4.92 -16.09 24.75
N LYS A 370 -5.25 -16.17 26.07
CA LYS A 370 -6.63 -16.07 26.54
C LYS A 370 -7.16 -14.64 26.40
N PRO A 371 -8.44 -14.50 26.03
CA PRO A 371 -9.43 -15.57 25.82
C PRO A 371 -9.47 -16.10 24.38
N PHE A 372 -8.60 -15.60 23.48
CA PHE A 372 -8.65 -15.86 22.04
C PHE A 372 -8.07 -17.22 21.63
N ASP A 373 -7.46 -17.97 22.58
CA ASP A 373 -7.03 -19.36 22.37
C ASP A 373 -8.21 -20.33 22.17
N ASP A 374 -9.42 -19.95 22.59
CA ASP A 374 -10.65 -20.73 22.38
C ASP A 374 -11.40 -20.26 21.14
N ILE A 375 -11.57 -21.16 20.16
CA ILE A 375 -12.28 -20.84 18.91
C ILE A 375 -13.72 -20.37 19.14
N ARG A 376 -14.40 -20.89 20.17
CA ARG A 376 -15.78 -20.48 20.50
C ARG A 376 -15.87 -18.98 20.84
N VAL A 377 -14.83 -18.44 21.46
CA VAL A 377 -14.70 -17.00 21.73
C VAL A 377 -14.58 -16.22 20.43
N ARG A 378 -13.72 -16.68 19.50
CA ARG A 378 -13.51 -16.01 18.22
C ARG A 378 -14.77 -16.02 17.36
N VAL A 379 -15.44 -17.17 17.26
CA VAL A 379 -16.75 -17.31 16.58
C VAL A 379 -17.80 -16.41 17.23
N ALA A 380 -17.85 -16.34 18.58
CA ALA A 380 -18.79 -15.47 19.27
C ALA A 380 -18.57 -13.99 18.94
N LEU A 381 -17.31 -13.54 18.87
CA LEU A 381 -16.99 -12.17 18.48
C LEU A 381 -17.41 -11.91 17.03
N GLN A 382 -17.15 -12.84 16.09
CA GLN A 382 -17.56 -12.70 14.70
C GLN A 382 -19.10 -12.61 14.57
N LYS A 383 -19.85 -13.48 15.24
CA LYS A 383 -21.32 -13.48 15.24
C LYS A 383 -21.92 -12.22 15.88
N ALA A 384 -21.17 -11.48 16.69
CA ALA A 384 -21.63 -10.23 17.28
C ALA A 384 -21.61 -9.07 16.30
N ILE A 385 -20.82 -9.13 15.24
CA ILE A 385 -20.66 -8.05 14.26
C ILE A 385 -21.77 -8.13 13.21
N ASN A 386 -22.54 -7.06 13.04
CA ASN A 386 -23.55 -6.96 11.98
C ASN A 386 -22.92 -6.41 10.70
N LEU A 387 -22.30 -7.29 9.91
CA LEU A 387 -21.60 -6.91 8.69
C LEU A 387 -22.54 -6.28 7.63
N GLU A 388 -23.79 -6.72 7.56
CA GLU A 388 -24.78 -6.11 6.64
C GLU A 388 -25.10 -4.66 7.05
N GLU A 389 -25.28 -4.41 8.36
CA GLU A 389 -25.51 -3.06 8.87
C GLU A 389 -24.28 -2.17 8.70
N VAL A 390 -23.07 -2.69 8.95
CA VAL A 390 -21.82 -1.97 8.72
C VAL A 390 -21.71 -1.55 7.26
N ASN A 391 -21.91 -2.48 6.33
CA ASN A 391 -21.82 -2.17 4.90
C ASN A 391 -22.89 -1.16 4.46
N ALA A 392 -24.14 -1.36 4.85
CA ALA A 392 -25.24 -0.50 4.44
C ALA A 392 -25.16 0.91 5.05
N ALA A 393 -24.79 1.00 6.35
CA ALA A 393 -24.79 2.29 7.06
C ALA A 393 -23.50 3.07 6.95
N TYR A 394 -22.39 2.40 6.70
CA TYR A 394 -21.06 3.00 6.75
C TYR A 394 -20.45 3.22 5.36
N TYR A 395 -20.71 2.28 4.44
CA TYR A 395 -20.14 2.31 3.10
C TYR A 395 -21.15 2.59 1.99
N ASP A 396 -22.44 2.68 2.31
CA ASP A 396 -23.54 2.94 1.35
C ASP A 396 -23.62 1.92 0.20
N TYR A 397 -23.28 0.64 0.48
CA TYR A 397 -23.19 -0.39 -0.55
C TYR A 397 -24.35 -1.37 -0.57
N GLU A 398 -24.91 -1.60 -1.77
CA GLU A 398 -25.74 -2.75 -2.11
C GLU A 398 -24.91 -3.98 -2.57
N THR A 399 -23.59 -3.96 -2.48
CA THR A 399 -22.72 -5.01 -3.02
C THR A 399 -22.66 -6.26 -2.15
N PRO A 400 -22.49 -7.45 -2.75
CA PRO A 400 -22.25 -8.69 -2.00
C PRO A 400 -20.99 -8.53 -1.13
N LEU A 401 -21.11 -8.92 0.15
CA LEU A 401 -19.98 -8.96 1.07
C LEU A 401 -18.95 -10.00 0.61
N ASN A 402 -17.81 -9.55 0.13
CA ASN A 402 -16.62 -10.39 0.13
C ASN A 402 -16.13 -10.45 1.57
N LEU A 403 -16.38 -11.57 2.23
CA LEU A 403 -16.09 -11.75 3.64
C LEU A 403 -14.76 -12.45 3.84
N ALA A 404 -13.92 -11.86 4.67
CA ALA A 404 -12.89 -12.54 5.44
C ALA A 404 -11.89 -13.43 4.68
N SER A 405 -11.60 -13.19 3.41
CA SER A 405 -10.53 -13.87 2.69
C SER A 405 -9.16 -13.28 3.04
N LEU A 406 -8.09 -14.06 2.87
CA LEU A 406 -6.72 -13.53 2.83
C LEU A 406 -6.52 -12.66 1.60
N TRP A 407 -7.16 -13.01 0.48
CA TRP A 407 -6.82 -12.60 -0.86
C TRP A 407 -7.66 -11.41 -1.32
N ILE A 408 -7.03 -10.50 -2.06
CA ILE A 408 -7.70 -9.37 -2.71
C ILE A 408 -8.73 -9.86 -3.74
N ALA A 409 -9.67 -9.00 -4.12
CA ALA A 409 -10.72 -9.34 -5.08
C ALA A 409 -10.21 -9.85 -6.44
N PRO A 410 -9.12 -9.32 -7.03
CA PRO A 410 -8.51 -9.88 -8.24
C PRO A 410 -7.99 -11.33 -8.11
N ARG A 411 -7.88 -11.84 -6.87
CA ARG A 411 -7.55 -13.25 -6.55
C ARG A 411 -8.78 -14.04 -6.09
N SER A 412 -9.93 -13.75 -6.66
CA SER A 412 -11.19 -14.42 -6.28
C SER A 412 -11.15 -15.95 -6.45
N GLU A 413 -10.33 -16.48 -7.36
CA GLU A 413 -10.10 -17.91 -7.54
C GLU A 413 -9.36 -18.57 -6.36
N TRP A 414 -8.61 -17.78 -5.56
CA TRP A 414 -7.93 -18.23 -4.35
C TRP A 414 -8.82 -18.12 -3.10
N SER A 415 -9.93 -17.41 -3.18
CA SER A 415 -10.88 -17.29 -2.08
C SER A 415 -11.66 -18.60 -1.87
N SER A 416 -11.78 -19.00 -0.62
CA SER A 416 -12.57 -20.16 -0.21
C SER A 416 -14.07 -19.85 -0.09
N GLN A 417 -14.45 -18.58 -0.05
CA GLN A 417 -15.81 -18.12 0.27
C GLN A 417 -16.93 -18.77 -0.57
N PRO A 418 -16.76 -18.99 -1.90
CA PRO A 418 -17.79 -19.65 -2.69
C PRO A 418 -18.12 -21.07 -2.23
N ASP A 419 -17.16 -21.75 -1.60
CA ASP A 419 -17.26 -23.16 -1.17
C ASP A 419 -17.60 -23.32 0.31
N TRP A 420 -17.83 -22.23 1.04
CA TRP A 420 -18.15 -22.29 2.47
C TRP A 420 -19.38 -23.12 2.76
N SER A 421 -19.30 -23.99 3.77
CA SER A 421 -20.45 -24.72 4.29
C SER A 421 -21.50 -23.77 4.89
N GLU A 422 -22.73 -24.23 5.00
CA GLU A 422 -23.80 -23.45 5.64
C GLU A 422 -23.49 -23.18 7.14
N GLU A 423 -22.75 -24.08 7.78
CA GLU A 423 -22.27 -23.92 9.15
C GLU A 423 -21.29 -22.75 9.25
N LEU A 424 -20.27 -22.70 8.35
CA LEU A 424 -19.30 -21.59 8.32
C LEU A 424 -19.98 -20.27 7.98
N LYS A 425 -20.87 -20.23 6.99
CA LYS A 425 -21.67 -19.04 6.69
C LYS A 425 -22.46 -18.53 7.90
N ALA A 426 -23.02 -19.46 8.71
CA ALA A 426 -23.74 -19.11 9.93
C ALA A 426 -22.84 -18.54 11.03
N GLU A 427 -21.52 -18.75 10.98
CA GLU A 427 -20.56 -18.14 11.91
C GLU A 427 -20.31 -16.66 11.60
N PHE A 428 -20.44 -16.25 10.34
CA PHE A 428 -20.38 -14.84 9.91
C PHE A 428 -21.75 -14.13 9.94
N ALA A 429 -22.83 -14.85 10.15
CA ALA A 429 -24.16 -14.25 10.27
C ALA A 429 -24.34 -13.57 11.65
N TYR A 430 -24.95 -12.38 11.67
CA TYR A 430 -25.24 -11.65 12.89
C TYR A 430 -26.18 -12.42 13.81
N ASP A 431 -25.69 -12.84 14.98
CA ASP A 431 -26.41 -13.61 15.96
C ASP A 431 -25.89 -13.32 17.38
N PRO A 432 -26.25 -12.17 17.97
CA PRO A 432 -25.72 -11.77 19.28
C PRO A 432 -26.17 -12.69 20.43
N GLU A 433 -27.33 -13.38 20.31
CA GLU A 433 -27.76 -14.32 21.33
C GLU A 433 -26.98 -15.64 21.25
N GLY A 434 -26.72 -16.14 20.05
CA GLY A 434 -25.79 -17.26 19.84
C GLY A 434 -24.37 -16.93 20.30
N ALA A 435 -23.92 -15.70 20.07
CA ALA A 435 -22.61 -15.22 20.56
C ALA A 435 -22.51 -15.28 22.09
N LYS A 436 -23.51 -14.80 22.82
CA LYS A 436 -23.57 -14.89 24.29
C LYS A 436 -23.56 -16.35 24.79
N ALA A 437 -24.29 -17.23 24.10
CA ALA A 437 -24.30 -18.65 24.44
C ALA A 437 -22.89 -19.27 24.29
N LEU A 438 -22.21 -19.01 23.18
CA LEU A 438 -20.83 -19.48 22.94
C LEU A 438 -19.84 -18.93 23.97
N LEU A 439 -19.95 -17.65 24.35
CA LEU A 439 -19.12 -17.07 25.42
C LEU A 439 -19.35 -17.76 26.76
N ALA A 440 -20.61 -18.05 27.10
CA ALA A 440 -20.94 -18.76 28.34
C ALA A 440 -20.37 -20.20 28.34
N GLU A 441 -20.46 -20.91 27.22
CA GLU A 441 -19.88 -22.25 27.04
C GLU A 441 -18.35 -22.23 27.08
N ALA A 442 -17.72 -21.15 26.62
CA ALA A 442 -16.27 -20.93 26.69
C ALA A 442 -15.79 -20.50 28.10
N GLY A 443 -16.73 -20.25 29.03
CA GLY A 443 -16.41 -19.88 30.42
C GLY A 443 -16.42 -18.37 30.69
N TYR A 444 -16.99 -17.58 29.78
CA TYR A 444 -17.11 -16.12 29.89
C TYR A 444 -18.58 -15.66 29.90
N PRO A 445 -19.45 -16.16 30.82
CA PRO A 445 -20.87 -15.81 30.82
C PRO A 445 -21.12 -14.32 31.11
N ASP A 446 -20.19 -13.65 31.77
CA ASP A 446 -20.27 -12.22 32.09
C ASP A 446 -19.40 -11.36 31.12
N GLY A 447 -18.89 -11.97 30.05
CA GLY A 447 -17.98 -11.33 29.10
C GLY A 447 -16.55 -11.18 29.63
N PHE A 448 -15.78 -10.31 28.96
CA PHE A 448 -14.39 -9.98 29.31
C PHE A 448 -14.00 -8.62 28.74
N THR A 449 -12.81 -8.13 29.09
CA THR A 449 -12.24 -6.88 28.55
C THR A 449 -10.96 -7.19 27.80
N PHE A 450 -10.75 -6.53 26.66
CA PHE A 450 -9.49 -6.55 25.90
C PHE A 450 -9.21 -5.20 25.26
N THR A 451 -7.96 -4.95 24.90
CA THR A 451 -7.52 -3.73 24.21
C THR A 451 -7.26 -4.04 22.74
N CYS A 452 -7.83 -3.22 21.84
CA CYS A 452 -7.53 -3.20 20.43
C CYS A 452 -6.73 -1.94 20.09
N VAL A 453 -5.51 -2.13 19.62
CA VAL A 453 -4.66 -1.06 19.10
C VAL A 453 -5.17 -0.68 17.72
N LEU A 454 -5.30 0.61 17.48
CA LEU A 454 -5.66 1.18 16.18
C LEU A 454 -4.45 1.95 15.64
N ASN A 455 -3.94 1.53 14.48
CA ASN A 455 -2.89 2.28 13.79
C ASN A 455 -3.41 3.62 13.25
N ALA A 456 -2.49 4.46 12.77
CA ALA A 456 -2.81 5.81 12.30
C ALA A 456 -3.84 5.84 11.15
N ASN A 457 -3.91 4.78 10.35
CA ASN A 457 -4.78 4.68 9.18
C ASN A 457 -6.14 4.03 9.50
N ALA A 458 -6.35 3.57 10.74
CA ALA A 458 -7.59 2.91 11.14
C ALA A 458 -8.77 3.89 11.15
N ASP A 459 -9.89 3.48 10.57
CA ASP A 459 -11.17 4.20 10.68
C ASP A 459 -11.72 4.07 12.12
N GLN A 460 -11.44 5.07 12.94
CA GLN A 460 -11.81 5.05 14.35
C GLN A 460 -13.33 4.96 14.58
N ASP A 461 -14.15 5.54 13.70
CA ASP A 461 -15.61 5.51 13.83
C ASP A 461 -16.15 4.11 13.57
N LEU A 462 -15.60 3.39 12.59
CA LEU A 462 -15.89 1.97 12.36
C LEU A 462 -15.61 1.15 13.62
N TYR A 463 -14.43 1.30 14.21
CA TYR A 463 -14.06 0.53 15.41
C TYR A 463 -14.88 0.94 16.65
N GLN A 464 -15.38 2.16 16.74
CA GLN A 464 -16.37 2.53 17.75
C GLN A 464 -17.72 1.82 17.53
N LEU A 465 -18.15 1.63 16.30
CA LEU A 465 -19.33 0.84 15.97
C LEU A 465 -19.13 -0.63 16.35
N ILE A 466 -18.00 -1.24 15.96
CA ILE A 466 -17.67 -2.63 16.34
C ILE A 466 -17.64 -2.80 17.87
N LYS A 467 -17.04 -1.86 18.58
CA LYS A 467 -17.08 -1.81 20.05
C LYS A 467 -18.51 -1.87 20.61
N SER A 468 -19.47 -1.22 19.97
CA SER A 468 -20.87 -1.24 20.41
C SER A 468 -21.52 -2.61 20.25
N TYR A 469 -21.18 -3.34 19.18
CA TYR A 469 -21.64 -4.72 18.97
C TYR A 469 -21.06 -5.66 20.04
N PHE A 470 -19.78 -5.54 20.38
CA PHE A 470 -19.18 -6.35 21.44
C PHE A 470 -19.78 -6.03 22.81
N ALA A 471 -20.08 -4.77 23.09
CA ALA A 471 -20.76 -4.39 24.34
C ALA A 471 -22.15 -5.04 24.47
N ALA A 472 -22.88 -5.26 23.36
CA ALA A 472 -24.17 -5.92 23.36
C ALA A 472 -24.11 -7.40 23.79
N ILE A 473 -22.95 -8.03 23.67
CA ILE A 473 -22.71 -9.42 24.12
C ILE A 473 -21.92 -9.50 25.44
N GLY A 474 -21.72 -8.37 26.13
CA GLY A 474 -21.00 -8.30 27.41
C GLY A 474 -19.48 -8.17 27.30
N VAL A 475 -18.93 -8.06 26.10
CA VAL A 475 -17.49 -7.89 25.88
C VAL A 475 -17.13 -6.41 25.79
N THR A 476 -16.12 -5.98 26.53
CA THR A 476 -15.61 -4.62 26.51
C THR A 476 -14.33 -4.55 25.67
N MET A 477 -14.39 -3.86 24.54
CA MET A 477 -13.22 -3.53 23.73
C MET A 477 -12.76 -2.12 24.07
N GLU A 478 -11.53 -1.99 24.56
CA GLU A 478 -10.87 -0.70 24.75
C GLU A 478 -10.09 -0.36 23.50
N LEU A 479 -10.28 0.83 22.94
CA LEU A 479 -9.56 1.29 21.75
C LEU A 479 -8.36 2.12 22.17
N GLU A 480 -7.19 1.78 21.64
CA GLU A 480 -5.92 2.46 21.89
C GLU A 480 -5.33 2.96 20.56
N PRO A 481 -5.59 4.22 20.17
CA PRO A 481 -4.99 4.78 18.97
C PRO A 481 -3.48 4.97 19.15
N VAL A 482 -2.70 4.48 18.20
CA VAL A 482 -1.24 4.59 18.15
C VAL A 482 -0.86 5.17 16.78
N SER A 483 -0.20 6.32 16.77
CA SER A 483 0.22 6.99 15.54
C SER A 483 1.59 6.51 15.04
N ASP A 484 2.38 5.88 15.90
CA ASP A 484 3.68 5.32 15.54
C ASP A 484 3.51 3.90 15.00
N MET A 485 3.76 3.73 13.70
CA MET A 485 3.66 2.44 13.02
C MET A 485 4.65 1.41 13.58
N MET A 486 5.84 1.85 14.01
CA MET A 486 6.81 0.94 14.63
C MET A 486 6.29 0.38 15.96
N GLU A 487 5.63 1.22 16.77
CA GLU A 487 4.98 0.75 18.00
C GLU A 487 3.87 -0.27 17.68
N CYS A 488 3.07 -0.02 16.65
CA CYS A 488 2.05 -0.95 16.17
C CYS A 488 2.68 -2.29 15.74
N ASN A 489 3.74 -2.26 14.96
CA ASN A 489 4.45 -3.46 14.50
C ASN A 489 5.09 -4.23 15.68
N ASN A 490 5.67 -3.53 16.65
CA ASN A 490 6.21 -4.14 17.86
C ASN A 490 5.12 -4.83 18.71
N ILE A 491 3.94 -4.21 18.83
CA ILE A 491 2.79 -4.81 19.52
C ILE A 491 2.30 -6.04 18.76
N SER A 492 2.17 -5.94 17.44
CA SER A 492 1.76 -7.03 16.55
C SER A 492 2.72 -8.22 16.66
N GLY A 493 4.02 -8.00 16.47
CA GLY A 493 5.04 -9.04 16.48
C GLY A 493 5.36 -9.63 17.86
N ASN A 494 4.93 -9.01 18.97
CA ASN A 494 5.21 -9.49 20.31
C ASN A 494 4.13 -10.50 20.78
N ALA A 495 4.46 -11.78 20.77
CA ALA A 495 3.57 -12.86 21.19
C ALA A 495 3.11 -12.77 22.67
N GLU A 496 3.83 -12.06 23.54
CA GLU A 496 3.51 -11.88 24.95
C GLU A 496 2.66 -10.62 25.23
N ASP A 497 2.54 -9.70 24.27
CA ASP A 497 1.67 -8.53 24.41
C ASP A 497 0.20 -8.95 24.28
N PRO A 498 -0.66 -8.69 25.28
CA PRO A 498 -2.04 -9.15 25.26
C PRO A 498 -2.96 -8.30 24.38
N ARG A 499 -2.49 -7.17 23.84
CA ARG A 499 -3.26 -6.30 22.97
C ARG A 499 -3.39 -6.93 21.60
N VAL A 500 -4.58 -6.81 21.01
CA VAL A 500 -4.85 -7.14 19.61
C VAL A 500 -4.74 -5.89 18.75
N ILE A 501 -4.68 -6.03 17.43
CA ILE A 501 -4.49 -4.90 16.53
C ILE A 501 -5.54 -4.90 15.42
N ASN A 502 -5.93 -3.71 14.95
CA ASN A 502 -6.65 -3.64 13.69
C ASN A 502 -5.78 -4.16 12.54
N GLN A 503 -6.38 -4.88 11.64
CA GLN A 503 -5.70 -5.53 10.52
C GLN A 503 -6.58 -5.50 9.29
N ASN A 504 -6.01 -5.23 8.14
CA ASN A 504 -6.72 -5.42 6.89
C ASN A 504 -6.83 -6.91 6.56
N ILE A 505 -7.92 -7.28 5.90
CA ILE A 505 -8.16 -8.58 5.29
C ILE A 505 -8.57 -8.37 3.84
N ALA A 506 -8.51 -9.42 3.04
CA ALA A 506 -8.63 -9.32 1.59
C ALA A 506 -7.60 -8.32 1.01
N ASP A 507 -6.35 -8.41 1.48
CA ASP A 507 -5.28 -7.43 1.26
C ASP A 507 -4.05 -8.05 0.58
N LEU A 508 -4.03 -9.38 0.43
CA LEU A 508 -2.88 -10.11 -0.10
C LEU A 508 -3.12 -10.56 -1.53
N ASP A 509 -2.13 -10.37 -2.35
CA ASP A 509 -2.15 -10.65 -3.79
C ASP A 509 -1.22 -11.79 -4.19
N THR A 510 -0.25 -12.14 -3.34
CA THR A 510 0.67 -13.26 -3.56
C THR A 510 0.77 -14.19 -2.37
N ALA A 511 1.17 -15.43 -2.62
CA ALA A 511 1.38 -16.40 -1.57
C ALA A 511 2.62 -16.06 -0.71
N ASP A 512 3.62 -15.40 -1.29
CA ASP A 512 4.81 -14.93 -0.56
C ASP A 512 4.46 -13.86 0.47
N SER A 513 3.62 -12.88 0.11
CA SER A 513 3.11 -11.91 1.07
C SER A 513 2.29 -12.57 2.17
N ALA A 514 1.53 -13.63 1.87
CA ALA A 514 0.81 -14.39 2.89
C ALA A 514 1.75 -15.19 3.81
N VAL A 515 2.84 -15.76 3.28
CA VAL A 515 3.89 -16.38 4.11
C VAL A 515 4.50 -15.35 5.04
N PHE A 516 4.86 -14.18 4.54
CA PHE A 516 5.43 -13.10 5.33
C PHE A 516 4.48 -12.62 6.44
N MET A 517 3.21 -12.40 6.09
CA MET A 517 2.23 -11.81 7.00
C MET A 517 1.61 -12.81 7.98
N TYR A 518 1.38 -14.05 7.57
CA TYR A 518 0.53 -14.96 8.33
C TYR A 518 1.12 -16.34 8.60
N ALA A 519 2.20 -16.80 7.96
CA ALA A 519 2.80 -18.06 8.37
C ALA A 519 3.20 -18.03 9.85
N SER A 520 3.19 -19.18 10.54
CA SER A 520 3.53 -19.25 11.98
C SER A 520 4.96 -18.75 12.28
N THR A 521 5.84 -18.79 11.27
CA THR A 521 7.19 -18.25 11.29
C THR A 521 7.31 -16.91 10.55
N GLY A 522 6.19 -16.39 10.05
CA GLY A 522 6.15 -15.14 9.32
C GLY A 522 6.57 -13.96 10.21
N PHE A 523 7.32 -13.05 9.62
CA PHE A 523 7.88 -11.90 10.34
C PHE A 523 6.78 -11.00 10.96
N ALA A 524 5.69 -10.82 10.23
CA ALA A 524 4.62 -9.90 10.63
C ALA A 524 3.39 -10.59 11.22
N ASN A 525 3.43 -11.90 11.54
CA ASN A 525 2.26 -12.64 11.97
C ASN A 525 1.57 -12.03 13.21
N PRO A 526 0.44 -11.31 13.06
CA PRO A 526 -0.22 -10.64 14.17
C PRO A 526 -1.05 -11.59 15.04
N THR A 527 -1.28 -12.82 14.55
CA THR A 527 -2.18 -13.78 15.19
C THR A 527 -1.47 -14.77 16.08
N HIS A 528 -0.17 -14.99 15.86
CA HIS A 528 0.67 -15.95 16.59
C HIS A 528 0.11 -17.38 16.63
N HIS A 529 -0.58 -17.79 15.57
CA HIS A 529 -1.00 -19.18 15.41
C HIS A 529 0.22 -20.11 15.20
N THR A 530 0.00 -21.41 15.33
CA THR A 530 1.02 -22.44 15.13
C THR A 530 0.52 -23.59 14.23
N ASN A 531 -0.30 -23.26 13.23
CA ASN A 531 -0.89 -24.25 12.34
C ASN A 531 0.11 -24.61 11.21
N THR A 532 0.72 -25.78 11.31
CA THR A 532 1.71 -26.23 10.33
C THR A 532 1.10 -26.70 9.00
N GLU A 533 -0.18 -27.03 8.95
CA GLU A 533 -0.88 -27.36 7.71
C GLU A 533 -1.12 -26.10 6.88
N PHE A 534 -1.53 -25.02 7.53
CA PHE A 534 -1.65 -23.71 6.90
C PHE A 534 -0.30 -23.24 6.35
N ASP A 535 0.77 -23.31 7.15
CA ASP A 535 2.11 -22.95 6.71
C ASP A 535 2.58 -23.75 5.49
N ALA A 536 2.29 -25.06 5.47
CA ALA A 536 2.65 -25.92 4.35
C ALA A 536 1.90 -25.53 3.07
N LEU A 537 0.62 -25.19 3.17
CA LEU A 537 -0.19 -24.75 2.02
C LEU A 537 0.27 -23.39 1.49
N LEU A 538 0.58 -22.43 2.37
CA LEU A 538 1.14 -21.15 1.93
C LEU A 538 2.48 -21.33 1.22
N ASN A 539 3.39 -22.16 1.78
CA ASN A 539 4.66 -22.45 1.12
C ASN A 539 4.50 -23.23 -0.20
N GLU A 540 3.48 -24.10 -0.32
CA GLU A 540 3.16 -24.78 -1.58
C GLU A 540 2.68 -23.77 -2.62
N ALA A 541 1.80 -22.84 -2.24
CA ALA A 541 1.34 -21.77 -3.11
C ALA A 541 2.48 -20.83 -3.53
N ALA A 542 3.36 -20.46 -2.61
CA ALA A 542 4.51 -19.60 -2.87
C ALA A 542 5.59 -20.25 -3.75
N ALA A 543 5.65 -21.58 -3.75
CA ALA A 543 6.58 -22.32 -4.64
C ALA A 543 6.05 -22.51 -6.07
N ALA A 544 4.79 -22.16 -6.33
CA ALA A 544 4.18 -22.24 -7.65
C ALA A 544 4.76 -21.17 -8.60
N THR A 545 4.84 -21.52 -9.89
CA THR A 545 5.40 -20.61 -10.90
C THR A 545 4.36 -19.69 -11.53
N GLY A 546 3.07 -19.83 -11.17
CA GLY A 546 1.98 -19.01 -11.70
C GLY A 546 0.71 -19.09 -10.87
N ILE A 547 -0.21 -18.17 -11.12
CA ILE A 547 -1.46 -17.96 -10.38
C ILE A 547 -2.33 -19.23 -10.39
N GLU A 548 -2.48 -19.88 -11.53
CA GLU A 548 -3.31 -21.09 -11.65
C GLU A 548 -2.73 -22.28 -10.88
N GLU A 549 -1.41 -22.43 -10.86
CA GLU A 549 -0.73 -23.49 -10.12
C GLU A 549 -0.86 -23.28 -8.60
N ALA A 550 -0.76 -22.03 -8.13
CA ALA A 550 -0.92 -21.65 -6.73
C ALA A 550 -2.36 -21.83 -6.21
N ALA A 551 -3.36 -21.74 -7.09
CA ALA A 551 -4.77 -21.53 -6.72
C ALA A 551 -5.31 -22.58 -5.75
N ALA A 552 -4.99 -23.86 -5.94
CA ALA A 552 -5.52 -24.93 -5.09
C ALA A 552 -4.99 -24.85 -3.65
N ALA A 553 -3.69 -24.62 -3.49
CA ALA A 553 -3.04 -24.50 -2.19
C ALA A 553 -3.42 -23.20 -1.49
N ALA A 554 -3.44 -22.08 -2.23
CA ALA A 554 -3.87 -20.76 -1.74
C ALA A 554 -5.31 -20.80 -1.22
N LYS A 555 -6.23 -21.43 -1.97
CA LYS A 555 -7.63 -21.59 -1.57
C LYS A 555 -7.80 -22.48 -0.33
N ALA A 556 -7.01 -23.55 -0.23
CA ALA A 556 -7.02 -24.40 0.94
C ALA A 556 -6.47 -23.69 2.19
N ALA A 557 -5.43 -22.85 2.03
CA ALA A 557 -4.94 -21.99 3.10
C ALA A 557 -5.99 -20.99 3.56
N ASP A 558 -6.68 -20.34 2.62
CA ASP A 558 -7.77 -19.41 2.90
C ASP A 558 -8.90 -20.06 3.70
N GLN A 559 -9.28 -21.29 3.36
CA GLN A 559 -10.28 -22.06 4.11
C GLN A 559 -9.87 -22.25 5.57
N ILE A 560 -8.60 -22.63 5.83
CA ILE A 560 -8.08 -22.77 7.20
C ILE A 560 -8.11 -21.44 7.94
N PHE A 561 -7.72 -20.36 7.28
CA PHE A 561 -7.68 -19.01 7.86
C PHE A 561 -9.07 -18.57 8.33
N VAL A 562 -10.06 -18.68 7.47
CA VAL A 562 -11.44 -18.25 7.79
C VAL A 562 -12.13 -19.15 8.81
N GLU A 563 -11.96 -20.48 8.73
CA GLU A 563 -12.51 -21.43 9.70
C GLU A 563 -11.98 -21.23 11.11
N ASN A 564 -10.77 -20.70 11.24
CA ASN A 564 -10.15 -20.44 12.54
C ASN A 564 -10.46 -19.06 13.11
N HIS A 565 -11.07 -18.15 12.35
CA HIS A 565 -11.35 -16.78 12.78
C HIS A 565 -10.11 -16.11 13.42
N TRP A 566 -8.94 -16.26 12.80
CA TRP A 566 -7.74 -15.63 13.32
C TRP A 566 -7.79 -14.12 13.20
N VAL A 567 -8.46 -13.63 12.15
CA VAL A 567 -8.80 -12.23 11.98
C VAL A 567 -10.32 -12.12 11.88
N LEU A 568 -10.92 -11.25 12.68
CA LEU A 568 -12.34 -10.96 12.59
C LEU A 568 -12.61 -10.04 11.41
N ALA A 569 -13.62 -10.33 10.61
CA ALA A 569 -14.13 -9.41 9.61
C ALA A 569 -14.97 -8.31 10.30
N CYS A 570 -14.55 -7.07 10.16
CA CYS A 570 -15.26 -5.90 10.67
C CYS A 570 -16.07 -5.17 9.59
N SER A 571 -15.69 -5.34 8.32
CA SER A 571 -16.45 -4.89 7.14
C SER A 571 -16.34 -5.94 6.04
N GLY A 572 -17.08 -5.78 4.93
CA GLY A 572 -16.72 -6.38 3.65
C GLY A 572 -15.67 -5.55 2.92
N THR A 573 -15.23 -6.05 1.78
CA THR A 573 -14.37 -5.26 0.87
C THR A 573 -15.12 -4.01 0.41
N THR A 574 -14.40 -2.91 0.31
CA THR A 574 -14.95 -1.61 -0.08
C THR A 574 -14.53 -1.28 -1.51
N VAL A 575 -15.36 -0.53 -2.22
CA VAL A 575 -14.95 0.05 -3.49
C VAL A 575 -14.29 1.39 -3.21
N LYS A 576 -13.08 1.56 -3.68
CA LYS A 576 -12.38 2.84 -3.66
C LYS A 576 -12.32 3.42 -5.06
N ASN A 577 -12.31 4.73 -5.14
CA ASN A 577 -12.28 5.45 -6.39
C ASN A 577 -11.05 6.35 -6.44
N GLU A 578 -10.39 6.32 -7.58
CA GLU A 578 -9.44 7.34 -7.99
C GLU A 578 -10.10 8.22 -9.06
N LEU A 579 -9.79 9.49 -9.07
CA LEU A 579 -10.33 10.43 -10.03
C LEU A 579 -9.23 10.99 -10.91
N LEU A 580 -9.44 10.88 -12.21
CA LEU A 580 -8.52 11.40 -13.20
C LEU A 580 -9.25 12.45 -14.07
N SER A 581 -8.62 13.61 -14.23
CA SER A 581 -9.10 14.63 -15.19
C SER A 581 -9.14 14.04 -16.60
N SER A 582 -10.20 14.32 -17.36
CA SER A 582 -10.28 13.96 -18.79
C SER A 582 -9.13 14.54 -19.62
N ARG A 583 -8.41 15.52 -19.07
CA ARG A 583 -7.20 16.10 -19.67
C ARG A 583 -6.02 15.12 -19.72
N ILE A 584 -6.01 14.11 -18.86
CA ILE A 584 -4.95 13.10 -18.79
C ILE A 584 -5.40 11.83 -19.50
N GLY A 585 -4.53 11.32 -20.38
CA GLY A 585 -4.66 10.03 -21.07
C GLY A 585 -3.60 9.04 -20.62
N GLY A 586 -3.70 7.81 -21.08
CA GLY A 586 -2.74 6.75 -20.82
C GLY A 586 -3.19 5.70 -19.82
N LEU A 587 -4.40 5.81 -19.23
CA LEU A 587 -4.94 4.85 -18.27
C LEU A 587 -6.15 4.09 -18.83
N GLU A 588 -6.10 3.73 -20.13
CA GLU A 588 -7.24 3.15 -20.84
C GLU A 588 -7.59 1.73 -20.40
N ASN A 589 -6.63 1.02 -19.81
CA ASN A 589 -6.84 -0.34 -19.30
C ASN A 589 -7.07 -0.35 -17.79
N GLY A 590 -7.42 0.78 -17.18
CA GLY A 590 -7.65 0.88 -15.75
C GLY A 590 -6.36 0.81 -14.93
N GLU A 591 -5.23 1.20 -15.52
CA GLU A 591 -3.96 1.30 -14.82
C GLU A 591 -4.07 2.26 -13.64
N ARG A 592 -3.32 2.01 -12.59
CA ARG A 592 -3.29 2.81 -11.36
C ARG A 592 -1.97 3.52 -11.18
N ILE A 593 -2.04 4.70 -10.59
CA ILE A 593 -0.84 5.53 -10.37
C ILE A 593 -0.38 5.49 -8.91
N SER A 594 -1.24 5.17 -7.97
CA SER A 594 -1.00 5.54 -6.58
C SER A 594 -0.93 4.41 -5.56
N TYR A 595 -1.35 3.20 -5.89
CA TYR A 595 -1.57 2.21 -4.84
C TYR A 595 -0.37 1.30 -4.59
N ALA A 596 0.23 0.75 -5.63
CA ALA A 596 1.37 -0.12 -5.47
C ALA A 596 2.68 0.60 -5.76
N SER A 597 3.72 0.15 -5.12
CA SER A 597 5.02 0.75 -5.23
C SER A 597 5.55 0.78 -6.67
N PHE A 598 5.23 -0.22 -7.48
CA PHE A 598 5.63 -0.25 -8.89
C PHE A 598 4.65 0.48 -9.83
N THR A 599 3.39 0.74 -9.42
CA THR A 599 2.42 1.45 -10.29
C THR A 599 2.85 2.86 -10.62
N ARG A 600 3.76 3.44 -9.86
CA ARG A 600 4.31 4.78 -10.12
C ARG A 600 5.28 4.82 -11.27
N THR A 601 5.85 3.70 -11.67
CA THR A 601 6.59 3.58 -12.94
C THR A 601 5.69 3.92 -14.13
N PHE A 602 4.38 3.78 -13.94
CA PHE A 602 3.37 4.13 -14.92
C PHE A 602 3.28 5.64 -15.20
N LEU A 603 3.69 6.51 -14.29
CA LEU A 603 3.67 7.96 -14.47
C LEU A 603 4.48 8.43 -15.70
N ALA A 604 5.44 7.66 -16.16
CA ALA A 604 6.13 7.95 -17.42
C ALA A 604 5.24 7.78 -18.66
N ARG A 605 4.14 7.02 -18.54
CA ARG A 605 3.25 6.55 -19.61
C ARG A 605 1.94 7.34 -19.73
N ILE A 606 1.74 8.32 -18.87
CA ILE A 606 0.59 9.23 -18.97
C ILE A 606 0.95 10.46 -19.83
N TRP A 607 -0.05 11.03 -20.50
CA TRP A 607 0.11 12.23 -21.33
C TRP A 607 -1.01 13.24 -21.09
N ALA A 608 -0.79 14.48 -21.52
CA ALA A 608 -1.82 15.51 -21.47
C ALA A 608 -2.48 15.64 -22.86
N ASN A 609 -3.77 15.34 -22.93
CA ASN A 609 -4.55 15.39 -24.18
C ASN A 609 -4.60 16.79 -24.82
N ASP A 610 -4.34 17.83 -24.06
CA ASP A 610 -4.30 19.24 -24.47
C ASP A 610 -2.88 19.77 -24.73
N ALA A 611 -1.84 18.93 -24.66
CA ALA A 611 -0.48 19.31 -25.03
C ALA A 611 -0.39 19.67 -26.53
N GLN A 612 0.25 20.79 -26.84
CA GLN A 612 0.41 21.29 -28.23
C GLN A 612 1.90 21.42 -28.58
#